data_682c59b8890a245377d5fd534896bd60
#
_entry.id   682c59b8890a245377d5fd534896bd60
#
_cell.length_a   1.000
_cell.length_b   1.000
_cell.length_c   1.000
_cell.angle_alpha   90.00
_cell.angle_beta   90.00
_cell.angle_gamma   90.00
#
_symmetry.space_group_name_H-M   'P 1'
#
loop_
_entity.id
_entity.type
_entity.pdbx_description
1 polymer ?
#
loop_
_entity_poly.entity_id
_entity_poly.type
_entity_poly.pdbx_seq_one_letter_code
_entity_poly.pdbx_strand_id
1 'polypeptide(L)'
;KDYYQPIFKNIQLPRREMQRAVGDYLRDTGHFDRYPDELVKMRNTQERWKVRFSSALYTLKKGGFIESVETILKNWQGGAYRVTPRGQMLIENIQLSPVAGHVSDEEKSN
;
A
#
# COMPACT_ATOMS: atom_id res chain seq x y z
N LYS A 1 -2.59 0.97 -7.30
CA LYS A 1 -1.13 1.07 -7.39
C LYS A 1 -0.55 2.07 -6.41
N ASP A 2 -1.18 3.22 -6.29
CA ASP A 2 -0.70 4.26 -5.38
C ASP A 2 -0.67 3.80 -3.94
N TYR A 3 -1.46 2.78 -3.63
CA TYR A 3 -1.56 2.24 -2.27
C TYR A 3 -0.54 1.15 -1.99
N TYR A 4 0.00 0.51 -3.03
CA TYR A 4 0.89 -0.64 -2.82
C TYR A 4 2.20 -0.23 -2.18
N GLN A 5 2.82 0.82 -2.67
CA GLN A 5 4.11 1.26 -2.14
C GLN A 5 4.06 1.60 -0.65
N PRO A 6 3.11 2.44 -0.19
CA PRO A 6 3.05 2.71 1.25
C PRO A 6 2.64 1.49 2.07
N ILE A 7 1.84 0.57 1.51
CA ILE A 7 1.52 -0.67 2.21
C ILE A 7 2.79 -1.48 2.43
N PHE A 8 3.61 -1.68 1.40
CA PHE A 8 4.84 -2.44 1.53
C PHE A 8 5.82 -1.79 2.51
N LYS A 9 5.90 -0.46 2.49
CA LYS A 9 6.79 0.25 3.41
C LYS A 9 6.40 0.09 4.86
N ASN A 10 5.14 -0.21 5.12
CA ASN A 10 4.61 -0.31 6.47
C ASN A 10 4.11 -1.72 6.77
N ILE A 11 4.67 -2.71 6.11
CA ILE A 11 4.14 -4.07 6.11
C ILE A 11 4.17 -4.74 7.47
N GLN A 12 5.09 -4.33 8.35
CA GLN A 12 5.24 -4.94 9.65
C GLN A 12 4.32 -4.36 10.72
N LEU A 13 3.64 -3.26 10.39
CA LEU A 13 2.73 -2.63 11.33
C LEU A 13 1.41 -3.38 11.41
N PRO A 14 0.72 -3.32 12.56
CA PRO A 14 -0.65 -3.79 12.63
C PRO A 14 -1.51 -3.03 11.62
N ARG A 15 -2.60 -3.67 11.19
CA ARG A 15 -3.42 -3.13 10.12
C ARG A 15 -3.87 -1.69 10.37
N ARG A 16 -4.28 -1.38 11.60
CA ARG A 16 -4.75 -0.04 11.94
C ARG A 16 -3.64 1.00 11.79
N GLU A 17 -2.45 0.67 12.28
CA GLU A 17 -1.31 1.58 12.18
C GLU A 17 -0.82 1.68 10.75
N MET A 18 -0.86 0.58 10.01
CA MET A 18 -0.54 0.60 8.59
C MET A 18 -1.48 1.54 7.85
N GLN A 19 -2.78 1.45 8.13
CA GLN A 19 -3.75 2.34 7.48
C GLN A 19 -3.45 3.80 7.77
N ARG A 20 -3.10 4.11 9.02
CA ARG A 20 -2.75 5.49 9.39
C ARG A 20 -1.51 5.96 8.63
N ALA A 21 -0.48 5.10 8.58
CA ALA A 21 0.76 5.44 7.89
C ALA A 21 0.53 5.63 6.40
N VAL A 22 -0.31 4.82 5.79
CA VAL A 22 -0.67 4.96 4.38
C VAL A 22 -1.39 6.29 4.16
N GLY A 23 -2.33 6.64 5.04
CA GLY A 23 -3.03 7.91 4.95
C GLY A 23 -2.09 9.10 5.04
N ASP A 24 -1.14 9.05 5.96
CA ASP A 24 -0.15 10.11 6.11
C ASP A 24 0.72 10.23 4.85
N TYR A 25 1.14 9.12 4.31
CA TYR A 25 1.94 9.10 3.08
C TYR A 25 1.18 9.72 1.91
N LEU A 26 -0.09 9.35 1.76
CA LEU A 26 -0.91 9.88 0.66
C LEU A 26 -1.11 11.39 0.82
N ARG A 27 -1.31 11.85 2.05
CA ARG A 27 -1.44 13.28 2.31
C ARG A 27 -0.15 14.02 1.99
N ASP A 28 0.97 13.49 2.48
CA ASP A 28 2.26 14.17 2.36
C ASP A 28 2.76 14.20 0.92
N THR A 29 2.36 13.24 0.09
CA THR A 29 2.77 13.20 -1.31
C THR A 29 1.80 13.91 -2.24
N GLY A 30 0.76 14.57 -1.70
CA GLY A 30 -0.20 15.32 -2.49
C GLY A 30 -1.26 14.48 -3.18
N HIS A 31 -1.39 13.22 -2.79
CA HIS A 31 -2.37 12.33 -3.40
C HIS A 31 -3.79 12.85 -3.23
N PHE A 32 -4.13 13.33 -2.03
CA PHE A 32 -5.49 13.83 -1.77
C PHE A 32 -5.74 15.17 -2.44
N ASP A 33 -4.70 15.91 -2.75
CA ASP A 33 -4.84 17.15 -3.52
C ASP A 33 -5.19 16.82 -4.98
N ARG A 34 -4.62 15.74 -5.51
CA ARG A 34 -4.92 15.30 -6.87
C ARG A 34 -6.25 14.56 -6.97
N TYR A 35 -6.64 13.89 -5.90
CA TYR A 35 -7.86 13.07 -5.87
C TYR A 35 -8.68 13.41 -4.63
N PRO A 36 -9.26 14.62 -4.58
CA PRO A 36 -9.99 15.07 -3.38
C PRO A 36 -11.22 14.23 -3.07
N ASP A 37 -11.79 13.54 -4.07
CA ASP A 37 -12.94 12.68 -3.84
C ASP A 37 -12.62 11.48 -2.96
N GLU A 38 -11.34 11.15 -2.79
CA GLU A 38 -10.95 10.03 -1.90
C GLU A 38 -11.12 10.38 -0.43
N LEU A 39 -11.31 11.65 -0.10
CA LEU A 39 -11.63 12.08 1.25
C LEU A 39 -13.13 12.08 1.52
N VAL A 40 -13.95 11.86 0.50
CA VAL A 40 -15.41 11.87 0.65
C VAL A 40 -15.86 10.60 1.35
N LYS A 41 -16.74 10.75 2.33
CA LYS A 41 -17.29 9.61 3.07
C LYS A 41 -18.29 8.86 2.20
N MET A 42 -18.22 7.54 2.28
CA MET A 42 -19.16 6.67 1.59
C MET A 42 -20.33 6.33 2.52
N ARG A 43 -21.24 5.50 2.04
CA ARG A 43 -22.43 5.12 2.81
C ARG A 43 -22.12 4.52 4.17
N ASN A 44 -21.00 3.81 4.29
CA ASN A 44 -20.59 3.21 5.54
C ASN A 44 -19.86 4.18 6.47
N THR A 45 -19.89 5.45 6.16
CA THR A 45 -19.27 6.55 6.90
C THR A 45 -17.75 6.55 6.87
N GLN A 46 -17.14 5.67 6.08
CA GLN A 46 -15.69 5.67 5.89
C GLN A 46 -15.33 6.52 4.67
N GLU A 47 -14.22 7.22 4.77
CA GLU A 47 -13.66 7.93 3.63
C GLU A 47 -13.25 6.93 2.54
N ARG A 48 -13.42 7.33 1.30
CA ARG A 48 -13.19 6.42 0.16
C ARG A 48 -11.78 5.84 0.15
N TRP A 49 -10.78 6.62 0.53
CA TRP A 49 -9.40 6.13 0.52
C TRP A 49 -9.20 4.94 1.48
N LYS A 50 -9.94 4.92 2.59
CA LYS A 50 -9.84 3.79 3.53
C LYS A 50 -10.40 2.52 2.93
N VAL A 51 -11.47 2.64 2.15
CA VAL A 51 -12.03 1.50 1.44
C VAL A 51 -11.06 1.01 0.38
N ARG A 52 -10.42 1.94 -0.34
CA ARG A 52 -9.41 1.59 -1.34
C ARG A 52 -8.18 0.94 -0.71
N PHE A 53 -7.78 1.41 0.46
CA PHE A 53 -6.69 0.79 1.22
C PHE A 53 -7.04 -0.67 1.54
N SER A 54 -8.22 -0.91 2.08
CA SER A 54 -8.66 -2.27 2.43
C SER A 54 -8.70 -3.17 1.21
N SER A 55 -9.18 -2.64 0.10
CA SER A 55 -9.24 -3.36 -1.17
C SER A 55 -7.85 -3.72 -1.69
N ALA A 56 -6.93 -2.77 -1.62
CA ALA A 56 -5.55 -2.99 -2.04
C ALA A 56 -4.86 -4.04 -1.18
N LEU A 57 -5.06 -3.97 0.13
CA LEU A 57 -4.49 -4.94 1.05
C LEU A 57 -5.02 -6.34 0.77
N TYR A 58 -6.33 -6.45 0.56
CA TYR A 58 -6.96 -7.72 0.22
C TYR A 58 -6.40 -8.27 -1.09
N THR A 59 -6.25 -7.43 -2.10
CA THR A 59 -5.72 -7.84 -3.39
C THR A 59 -4.30 -8.38 -3.25
N LEU A 60 -3.46 -7.71 -2.46
CA LEU A 60 -2.10 -8.17 -2.24
C LEU A 60 -2.07 -9.51 -1.51
N LYS A 61 -2.93 -9.70 -0.52
CA LYS A 61 -3.02 -10.99 0.19
C LYS A 61 -3.49 -12.08 -0.73
N LYS A 62 -4.57 -11.84 -1.45
CA LYS A 62 -5.16 -12.85 -2.32
C LYS A 62 -4.22 -13.24 -3.45
N GLY A 63 -3.45 -12.28 -3.93
CA GLY A 63 -2.47 -12.55 -4.99
C GLY A 63 -1.21 -13.24 -4.52
N GLY A 64 -1.05 -13.44 -3.21
CA GLY A 64 0.13 -14.09 -2.68
C GLY A 64 1.35 -13.19 -2.58
N PHE A 65 1.18 -11.88 -2.61
CA PHE A 65 2.27 -10.93 -2.52
C PHE A 65 2.65 -10.62 -1.08
N ILE A 66 1.69 -10.74 -0.17
CA ILE A 66 1.92 -10.61 1.27
C ILE A 66 1.17 -11.74 1.97
N GLU A 67 1.57 -12.02 3.20
CA GLU A 67 0.86 -13.00 4.02
C GLU A 67 0.80 -12.51 5.44
N SER A 68 -0.25 -12.94 6.16
CA SER A 68 -0.41 -12.61 7.56
C SER A 68 0.57 -13.43 8.39
N VAL A 69 1.18 -12.78 9.38
CA VAL A 69 2.06 -13.46 10.32
C VAL A 69 1.31 -13.56 11.63
N GLU A 70 1.11 -14.79 12.11
CA GLU A 70 0.51 -14.97 13.40
C GLU A 70 1.48 -14.50 14.47
N THR A 71 0.92 -13.81 15.47
CA THR A 71 1.72 -13.33 16.58
C THR A 71 1.44 -14.20 17.79
N ILE A 72 2.46 -14.41 18.59
CA ILE A 72 2.35 -15.17 19.84
C ILE A 72 1.72 -14.36 20.95
N LEU A 73 1.52 -13.06 20.74
CA LEU A 73 0.91 -12.18 21.73
C LEU A 73 -0.60 -12.30 21.61
N LYS A 74 -1.22 -12.89 22.63
CA LYS A 74 -2.65 -13.22 22.58
C LYS A 74 -3.56 -12.01 22.49
N ASN A 75 -3.15 -10.89 23.04
CA ASN A 75 -3.95 -9.66 22.98
C ASN A 75 -3.60 -8.76 21.81
N TRP A 76 -2.84 -9.27 20.88
CA TRP A 76 -2.52 -8.53 19.67
C TRP A 76 -3.71 -8.57 18.73
N GLN A 77 -4.27 -7.40 18.45
CA GLN A 77 -5.52 -7.31 17.70
C GLN A 77 -5.34 -7.18 16.20
N GLY A 78 -4.29 -6.56 15.78
CA GLY A 78 -4.05 -6.36 14.36
C GLY A 78 -2.98 -7.29 13.89
N GLY A 79 -3.22 -8.03 12.86
CA GLY A 79 -2.19 -8.89 12.30
C GLY A 79 -1.01 -8.08 11.78
N ALA A 80 0.17 -8.63 11.89
CA ALA A 80 1.31 -8.15 11.15
C ALA A 80 1.40 -8.95 9.85
N TYR A 81 1.99 -8.37 8.83
CA TYR A 81 2.13 -9.02 7.53
C TYR A 81 3.59 -9.11 7.18
N ARG A 82 3.90 -9.96 6.23
CA ARG A 82 5.26 -10.02 5.66
C ARG A 82 5.16 -10.16 4.16
N VAL A 83 6.21 -9.71 3.48
CA VAL A 83 6.29 -9.78 2.02
C VAL A 83 6.76 -11.18 1.64
N THR A 84 6.08 -11.78 0.68
CA THR A 84 6.48 -13.05 0.12
C THR A 84 7.55 -12.81 -0.97
N PRO A 85 8.24 -13.87 -1.44
CA PRO A 85 9.13 -13.70 -2.60
C PRO A 85 8.43 -13.11 -3.81
N ARG A 86 7.17 -13.49 -4.03
CA ARG A 86 6.36 -12.93 -5.11
C ARG A 86 6.13 -11.44 -4.88
N GLY A 87 5.87 -11.06 -3.62
CA GLY A 87 5.70 -9.66 -3.25
C GLY A 87 6.97 -8.84 -3.45
N GLN A 88 8.13 -9.44 -3.17
CA GLN A 88 9.40 -8.77 -3.37
C GLN A 88 9.61 -8.43 -4.84
N MET A 89 9.24 -9.33 -5.73
CA MET A 89 9.31 -9.08 -7.16
C MET A 89 8.40 -7.94 -7.58
N LEU A 90 7.23 -7.86 -6.99
CA LEU A 90 6.31 -6.76 -7.26
C LEU A 90 6.89 -5.43 -6.78
N ILE A 91 7.50 -5.42 -5.62
CA ILE A 91 8.15 -4.21 -5.08
C ILE A 91 9.22 -3.72 -6.06
N GLU A 92 10.04 -4.63 -6.56
CA GLU A 92 11.09 -4.28 -7.50
C GLU A 92 10.53 -3.69 -8.78
N ASN A 93 9.43 -4.25 -9.27
CA ASN A 93 8.78 -3.74 -10.46
C ASN A 93 8.21 -2.34 -10.22
N ILE A 94 7.61 -2.11 -9.05
CA ILE A 94 7.06 -0.80 -8.71
C ILE A 94 8.18 0.24 -8.66
N GLN A 95 9.31 -0.11 -8.07
CA GLN A 95 10.42 0.83 -7.92
C GLN A 95 11.09 1.13 -9.25
N LEU A 96 11.18 0.15 -10.11
CA LEU A 96 11.82 0.34 -11.40
C LEU A 96 10.93 1.04 -12.41
N SER A 97 9.63 0.94 -12.23
CA SER A 97 8.66 1.46 -13.18
C SER A 97 8.85 2.96 -13.47
N PRO A 98 8.98 3.84 -12.45
CA PRO A 98 9.20 5.25 -12.73
C PRO A 98 10.53 5.53 -13.44
N VAL A 99 11.55 4.77 -13.11
CA VAL A 99 12.87 4.94 -13.73
C VAL A 99 12.84 4.48 -15.19
N ALA A 100 12.25 3.31 -15.42
CA ALA A 100 12.15 2.76 -16.77
C ALA A 100 11.26 3.63 -17.65
N GLY A 101 10.27 4.20 -17.08
CA GLY A 101 9.33 5.04 -17.83
C GLY A 101 9.91 6.38 -18.24
N HIS A 102 10.98 6.78 -17.58
CA HIS A 102 11.65 7.99 -17.96
C HIS A 102 12.53 7.79 -19.15
N VAL A 103 12.80 7.26 -18.59
CA VAL A 103 13.55 7.23 -19.27
C VAL A 103 13.94 7.13 -19.98
N SER A 104 13.79 6.92 -19.54
CA SER A 104 14.01 6.79 -20.21
C SER A 104 14.35 7.02 -20.78
N ASP A 105 14.56 7.34 -20.71
CA ASP A 105 14.90 7.59 -21.19
C ASP A 105 15.66 7.67 -21.29
N GLU A 106 15.93 7.80 -20.89
CA GLU A 106 16.65 7.85 -20.92
C GLU A 106 17.16 7.25 -20.91
N GLU A 107 16.98 6.83 -20.67
CA GLU A 107 17.15 6.43 -20.80
C GLU A 107 17.22 5.99 -21.16
N LYS A 108 17.24 5.84 -21.33
CA LYS A 108 17.12 5.57 -21.80
C LYS A 108 17.43 5.41 -22.26
N SER A 109 17.63 5.51 -22.14
CA SER A 109 17.77 5.54 -22.60
C SER A 109 18.07 5.37 -22.89
N ASN A 110 18.31 5.44 -22.79
CA ASN A 110 18.30 5.46 -23.03
C ASN A 110 18.36 5.51 -23.25
#